data_bed43e5db90bd4d55fbc6ccd78c10032
#
_entry.id   bed43e5db90bd4d55fbc6ccd78c10032
#
_cell.length_a   1.000
_cell.length_b   1.000
_cell.length_c   1.000
_cell.angle_alpha   90.00
_cell.angle_beta   90.00
_cell.angle_gamma   90.00
#
_symmetry.space_group_name_H-M   'P 1'
#
loop_
_entity.id
_entity.type
_entity.pdbx_description
1 polymer ?
#
loop_
_entity_poly.entity_id
_entity_poly.type
_entity_poly.pdbx_seq_one_letter_code
_entity_poly.pdbx_strand_id
1 'polypeptide(L)'
;MNKLIVCGVVAAAAIVVAAAEKVRTVQDVLKDVNGRLEREFISHDGLVLDYEGDIPEAKEIAEHRPNALGWWTPIENGSMFTGEWLPALMAGGAAKKALVERCVKGLIKMSEVSDVPGFIARGTGRDGKSHYPCGSNDQTDPWFWGLLEYCRWPHADPAIKSNALDRLVFVARALEANGWGVPCDGAFKGENRGSLNAKRMPFWGKSRLLYTLKTLHLLTGDAHWGELYGGIKASCISEIESGGEIDSKVFKACFGDGVWIYVPTAQMLSRLTELEDNALDKERMRKGLLHYAERVAPLMELHSKYDNAKVRPFAYANWREGYNWRPQKTQKEVESVAYSAKREVLGDRKEHERKFMTIPLAAAAVCALADRDRYRDVILATLRHYDYDTPNVSEFFHAAIAASAMLPPQVACCHQAAAPRTNCYQLSTAPNASRGHSGR
;
A
#
# COMPACT_ATOMS: atom_id res chain seq x y z
N MET A 1 72.77 -53.23 -20.24
CA MET A 1 72.32 -51.96 -20.86
C MET A 1 70.87 -51.72 -20.45
N ASN A 2 70.64 -51.02 -19.36
CA ASN A 2 69.32 -50.73 -18.83
C ASN A 2 68.96 -49.26 -19.17
N LYS A 3 67.94 -49.07 -19.97
CA LYS A 3 67.35 -47.73 -20.22
C LYS A 3 66.30 -47.46 -19.19
N LEU A 4 66.58 -46.53 -18.29
CA LEU A 4 65.54 -45.88 -17.43
C LEU A 4 64.68 -44.95 -18.29
N ILE A 5 63.39 -45.20 -18.28
CA ILE A 5 62.36 -44.27 -18.79
C ILE A 5 61.89 -43.49 -17.61
N VAL A 6 62.16 -42.17 -17.59
CA VAL A 6 61.61 -41.24 -16.62
C VAL A 6 60.31 -40.71 -17.20
N CYS A 7 59.14 -41.13 -16.61
CA CYS A 7 57.83 -40.54 -16.89
C CYS A 7 57.65 -39.27 -16.00
N GLY A 8 57.71 -38.13 -16.63
CA GLY A 8 57.35 -36.86 -15.99
C GLY A 8 55.80 -36.69 -15.93
N VAL A 9 55.27 -36.72 -14.72
CA VAL A 9 53.87 -36.39 -14.49
C VAL A 9 53.76 -34.85 -14.35
N VAL A 10 53.22 -34.20 -15.39
CA VAL A 10 52.88 -32.79 -15.32
C VAL A 10 51.49 -32.70 -14.64
N ALA A 11 51.47 -32.35 -13.37
CA ALA A 11 50.23 -32.02 -12.65
C ALA A 11 49.74 -30.63 -13.08
N ALA A 12 48.76 -30.58 -13.97
CA ALA A 12 48.02 -29.34 -14.28
C ALA A 12 47.11 -29.02 -13.10
N ALA A 13 47.53 -28.09 -12.25
CA ALA A 13 46.65 -27.50 -11.24
C ALA A 13 45.61 -26.59 -11.94
N ALA A 14 44.42 -27.11 -12.15
CA ALA A 14 43.29 -26.29 -12.56
C ALA A 14 42.91 -25.37 -11.40
N ILE A 15 43.32 -24.11 -11.45
CA ILE A 15 42.80 -23.06 -10.55
C ILE A 15 41.38 -22.79 -10.97
N VAL A 16 40.43 -23.42 -10.28
CA VAL A 16 39.02 -23.02 -10.34
C VAL A 16 38.90 -21.69 -9.60
N VAL A 17 39.00 -20.58 -10.33
CA VAL A 17 38.60 -19.28 -9.84
C VAL A 17 37.08 -19.35 -9.73
N ALA A 18 36.57 -19.71 -8.55
CA ALA A 18 35.18 -19.50 -8.22
C ALA A 18 34.93 -17.97 -8.31
N ALA A 19 34.25 -17.54 -9.36
CA ALA A 19 33.79 -16.16 -9.45
C ALA A 19 32.98 -15.92 -8.17
N ALA A 20 33.46 -15.05 -7.30
CA ALA A 20 32.72 -14.66 -6.10
C ALA A 20 31.39 -14.13 -6.59
N GLU A 21 30.33 -14.84 -6.27
CA GLU A 21 28.99 -14.46 -6.64
C GLU A 21 28.75 -13.03 -6.13
N LYS A 22 28.49 -12.10 -7.04
CA LYS A 22 28.36 -10.67 -6.69
C LYS A 22 27.19 -10.52 -5.72
N VAL A 23 27.49 -10.17 -4.49
CA VAL A 23 26.46 -9.97 -3.46
C VAL A 23 25.45 -8.93 -3.94
N ARG A 24 24.20 -9.32 -4.07
CA ARG A 24 23.08 -8.45 -4.50
C ARG A 24 22.97 -7.23 -3.60
N THR A 25 23.02 -6.04 -4.17
CA THR A 25 22.90 -4.78 -3.44
C THR A 25 21.43 -4.40 -3.20
N VAL A 26 21.18 -3.44 -2.33
CA VAL A 26 19.84 -2.86 -2.11
C VAL A 26 19.30 -2.23 -3.40
N GLN A 27 20.16 -1.60 -4.19
CA GLN A 27 19.80 -1.04 -5.49
C GLN A 27 19.41 -2.12 -6.51
N ASP A 28 20.12 -3.25 -6.52
CA ASP A 28 19.75 -4.39 -7.37
C ASP A 28 18.36 -4.92 -6.99
N VAL A 29 18.08 -5.10 -5.70
CA VAL A 29 16.75 -5.52 -5.22
C VAL A 29 15.65 -4.53 -5.68
N LEU A 30 15.88 -3.24 -5.46
CA LEU A 30 14.91 -2.22 -5.85
C LEU A 30 14.65 -2.20 -7.36
N LYS A 31 15.69 -2.38 -8.16
CA LYS A 31 15.61 -2.47 -9.62
C LYS A 31 14.82 -3.70 -10.07
N ASP A 32 15.13 -4.87 -9.52
CA ASP A 32 14.49 -6.14 -9.89
C ASP A 32 13.03 -6.15 -9.53
N VAL A 33 12.68 -5.76 -8.30
CA VAL A 33 11.30 -5.67 -7.81
C VAL A 33 10.49 -4.68 -8.65
N ASN A 34 10.95 -3.44 -8.82
CA ASN A 34 10.24 -2.45 -9.59
C ASN A 34 10.15 -2.83 -11.07
N GLY A 35 11.19 -3.44 -11.63
CA GLY A 35 11.19 -3.90 -13.02
C GLY A 35 10.17 -5.00 -13.28
N ARG A 36 10.02 -5.95 -12.37
CA ARG A 36 9.02 -7.01 -12.50
C ARG A 36 7.60 -6.49 -12.30
N LEU A 37 7.36 -5.66 -11.27
CA LEU A 37 6.05 -5.04 -11.08
C LEU A 37 5.60 -4.28 -12.33
N GLU A 38 6.50 -3.48 -12.92
CA GLU A 38 6.23 -2.72 -14.15
C GLU A 38 5.83 -3.61 -15.34
N ARG A 39 6.51 -4.76 -15.51
CA ARG A 39 6.27 -5.68 -16.63
C ARG A 39 5.00 -6.51 -16.49
N GLU A 40 4.69 -6.99 -15.27
CA GLU A 40 3.74 -8.10 -15.08
C GLU A 40 2.52 -7.71 -14.24
N PHE A 41 2.64 -6.71 -13.35
CA PHE A 41 1.60 -6.45 -12.35
C PHE A 41 0.94 -5.07 -12.48
N ILE A 42 1.20 -4.31 -13.53
CA ILE A 42 0.54 -3.00 -13.71
C ILE A 42 -0.65 -3.14 -14.66
N SER A 43 -1.85 -2.89 -14.13
CA SER A 43 -3.10 -2.88 -14.89
C SER A 43 -3.12 -1.83 -15.99
N HIS A 44 -4.13 -1.90 -16.87
CA HIS A 44 -4.38 -0.88 -17.90
C HIS A 44 -4.60 0.52 -17.31
N ASP A 45 -5.12 0.63 -16.08
CA ASP A 45 -5.32 1.88 -15.35
C ASP A 45 -4.07 2.38 -14.61
N GLY A 46 -2.98 1.62 -14.60
CA GLY A 46 -1.75 1.98 -13.90
C GLY A 46 -1.73 1.56 -12.43
N LEU A 47 -2.64 0.69 -12.00
CA LEU A 47 -2.67 0.16 -10.62
C LEU A 47 -1.93 -1.17 -10.53
N VAL A 48 -1.37 -1.45 -9.37
CA VAL A 48 -0.76 -2.75 -9.06
C VAL A 48 -1.87 -3.79 -8.90
N LEU A 49 -1.78 -4.87 -9.68
CA LEU A 49 -2.65 -6.04 -9.57
C LEU A 49 -2.19 -6.93 -8.41
N ASP A 50 -3.10 -7.63 -7.75
CA ASP A 50 -2.77 -8.61 -6.71
C ASP A 50 -1.93 -9.77 -7.27
N TYR A 51 -2.22 -10.17 -8.51
CA TYR A 51 -1.53 -11.22 -9.27
C TYR A 51 -1.81 -11.06 -10.76
N GLU A 52 -1.01 -11.71 -11.59
CA GLU A 52 -1.25 -11.79 -13.03
C GLU A 52 -2.42 -12.73 -13.30
N GLY A 53 -3.53 -12.20 -13.81
CA GLY A 53 -4.74 -12.97 -14.04
C GLY A 53 -5.82 -12.19 -14.80
N ASP A 54 -6.91 -12.88 -15.08
CA ASP A 54 -8.05 -12.31 -15.80
C ASP A 54 -8.76 -11.22 -14.99
N ILE A 55 -8.78 -10.01 -15.52
CA ILE A 55 -9.53 -8.89 -14.95
C ILE A 55 -11.03 -9.13 -15.18
N PRO A 56 -11.89 -8.88 -14.16
CA PRO A 56 -13.33 -9.05 -14.26
C PRO A 56 -13.96 -8.22 -15.38
N GLU A 57 -14.96 -8.81 -16.03
CA GLU A 57 -15.83 -8.11 -16.98
C GLU A 57 -16.88 -7.27 -16.25
N ALA A 58 -17.40 -6.23 -16.93
CA ALA A 58 -18.44 -5.34 -16.38
C ALA A 58 -19.66 -6.12 -15.84
N LYS A 59 -20.07 -7.18 -16.55
CA LYS A 59 -21.19 -8.03 -16.12
C LYS A 59 -20.88 -8.77 -14.81
N GLU A 60 -19.68 -9.31 -14.67
CA GLU A 60 -19.26 -10.03 -13.45
C GLU A 60 -19.25 -9.11 -12.25
N ILE A 61 -18.77 -7.88 -12.43
CA ILE A 61 -18.79 -6.85 -11.39
C ILE A 61 -20.22 -6.45 -11.02
N ALA A 62 -21.08 -6.21 -12.00
CA ALA A 62 -22.48 -5.87 -11.77
C ALA A 62 -23.26 -6.99 -11.05
N GLU A 63 -22.88 -8.23 -11.27
CA GLU A 63 -23.40 -9.41 -10.57
C GLU A 63 -22.73 -9.64 -9.21
N HIS A 64 -21.75 -8.82 -8.81
CA HIS A 64 -20.92 -8.99 -7.61
C HIS A 64 -20.16 -10.31 -7.58
N ARG A 65 -19.62 -10.75 -8.70
CA ARG A 65 -18.81 -11.98 -8.81
C ARG A 65 -17.32 -11.65 -8.67
N PRO A 66 -16.58 -12.35 -7.84
CA PRO A 66 -16.94 -13.44 -6.91
C PRO A 66 -17.70 -12.98 -5.67
N ASN A 67 -17.59 -11.70 -5.31
CA ASN A 67 -18.30 -11.04 -4.23
C ASN A 67 -18.25 -9.51 -4.42
N ALA A 68 -19.06 -8.75 -3.69
CA ALA A 68 -19.14 -7.29 -3.83
C ALA A 68 -17.90 -6.52 -3.30
N LEU A 69 -16.93 -7.22 -2.70
CA LEU A 69 -15.62 -6.66 -2.34
C LEU A 69 -14.61 -6.78 -3.49
N GLY A 70 -14.90 -7.62 -4.48
CA GLY A 70 -13.93 -8.01 -5.51
C GLY A 70 -12.76 -8.84 -4.97
N TRP A 71 -12.87 -9.36 -3.73
CA TRP A 71 -11.84 -10.22 -3.16
C TRP A 71 -11.62 -11.44 -4.04
N TRP A 72 -10.39 -11.86 -4.13
CA TRP A 72 -9.87 -12.99 -4.91
C TRP A 72 -9.72 -12.70 -6.40
N THR A 73 -10.00 -11.49 -6.86
CA THR A 73 -9.71 -11.04 -8.23
C THR A 73 -8.37 -10.32 -8.32
N PRO A 74 -7.77 -10.18 -9.53
CA PRO A 74 -6.54 -9.42 -9.70
C PRO A 74 -6.63 -7.94 -9.29
N ILE A 75 -7.84 -7.38 -9.23
CA ILE A 75 -8.09 -5.96 -8.89
C ILE A 75 -8.56 -5.75 -7.44
N GLU A 76 -8.30 -6.73 -6.57
CA GLU A 76 -8.74 -6.70 -5.18
C GLU A 76 -8.17 -5.52 -4.39
N ASN A 77 -6.88 -5.21 -4.57
CA ASN A 77 -6.15 -4.26 -3.74
C ASN A 77 -5.42 -3.17 -4.54
N GLY A 78 -5.88 -2.85 -5.74
CA GLY A 78 -5.18 -1.94 -6.63
C GLY A 78 -4.85 -0.57 -6.03
N SER A 79 -5.83 0.12 -5.41
CA SER A 79 -5.58 1.41 -4.74
C SER A 79 -4.65 1.28 -3.54
N MET A 80 -4.79 0.20 -2.77
CA MET A 80 -3.95 -0.10 -1.62
C MET A 80 -2.49 -0.33 -2.05
N PHE A 81 -2.25 -1.34 -2.88
CA PHE A 81 -0.89 -1.74 -3.27
C PHE A 81 -0.16 -0.66 -4.04
N THR A 82 -0.87 0.04 -4.93
CA THR A 82 -0.28 1.16 -5.67
C THR A 82 0.10 2.30 -4.73
N GLY A 83 -0.79 2.67 -3.80
CA GLY A 83 -0.53 3.74 -2.84
C GLY A 83 0.66 3.43 -1.93
N GLU A 84 0.77 2.20 -1.44
CA GLU A 84 1.89 1.76 -0.58
C GLU A 84 3.23 1.73 -1.34
N TRP A 85 3.22 1.21 -2.57
CA TRP A 85 4.43 1.05 -3.37
C TRP A 85 4.93 2.35 -3.99
N LEU A 86 4.04 3.28 -4.35
CA LEU A 86 4.34 4.49 -5.12
C LEU A 86 5.53 5.31 -4.57
N PRO A 87 5.67 5.57 -3.26
CA PRO A 87 6.83 6.29 -2.74
C PRO A 87 8.16 5.55 -2.94
N ALA A 88 8.16 4.21 -2.89
CA ALA A 88 9.35 3.41 -3.17
C ALA A 88 9.72 3.47 -4.66
N LEU A 89 8.74 3.52 -5.57
CA LEU A 89 8.98 3.76 -6.99
C LEU A 89 9.56 5.17 -7.24
N MET A 90 9.04 6.19 -6.54
CA MET A 90 9.52 7.58 -6.61
C MET A 90 10.98 7.73 -6.15
N ALA A 91 11.48 6.84 -5.29
CA ALA A 91 12.89 6.79 -4.90
C ALA A 91 13.84 6.55 -6.09
N GLY A 92 13.33 6.03 -7.22
CA GLY A 92 14.06 5.95 -8.50
C GLY A 92 14.26 7.31 -9.20
N GLY A 93 13.77 8.40 -8.64
CA GLY A 93 13.92 9.75 -9.15
C GLY A 93 13.26 9.99 -10.52
N ALA A 94 13.80 10.95 -11.28
CA ALA A 94 13.28 11.35 -12.59
C ALA A 94 13.21 10.19 -13.62
N ALA A 95 14.06 9.19 -13.49
CA ALA A 95 14.07 8.02 -14.39
C ALA A 95 12.77 7.20 -14.34
N LYS A 96 12.02 7.26 -13.25
CA LYS A 96 10.75 6.56 -13.07
C LYS A 96 9.51 7.44 -13.25
N LYS A 97 9.69 8.72 -13.63
CA LYS A 97 8.62 9.72 -13.72
C LYS A 97 7.40 9.25 -14.51
N ALA A 98 7.59 8.69 -15.70
CA ALA A 98 6.48 8.25 -16.54
C ALA A 98 5.61 7.17 -15.87
N LEU A 99 6.23 6.18 -15.22
CA LEU A 99 5.51 5.14 -14.50
C LEU A 99 4.83 5.69 -13.25
N VAL A 100 5.51 6.55 -12.48
CA VAL A 100 4.94 7.23 -11.32
C VAL A 100 3.68 7.99 -11.71
N GLU A 101 3.73 8.80 -12.78
CA GLU A 101 2.58 9.58 -13.24
C GLU A 101 1.44 8.70 -13.76
N ARG A 102 1.75 7.54 -14.38
CA ARG A 102 0.74 6.55 -14.77
C ARG A 102 0.02 6.01 -13.54
N CYS A 103 0.75 5.64 -12.49
CA CYS A 103 0.17 5.15 -11.24
C CYS A 103 -0.66 6.23 -10.53
N VAL A 104 -0.17 7.47 -10.48
CA VAL A 104 -0.89 8.61 -9.88
C VAL A 104 -2.21 8.89 -10.60
N LYS A 105 -2.21 8.88 -11.93
CA LYS A 105 -3.45 9.01 -12.71
C LYS A 105 -4.43 7.88 -12.44
N GLY A 106 -3.93 6.66 -12.26
CA GLY A 106 -4.73 5.53 -11.83
C GLY A 106 -5.38 5.74 -10.46
N LEU A 107 -4.61 6.18 -9.47
CA LEU A 107 -5.14 6.49 -8.14
C LEU A 107 -6.18 7.62 -8.17
N ILE A 108 -5.94 8.71 -8.92
CA ILE A 108 -6.90 9.79 -9.11
C ILE A 108 -8.20 9.23 -9.68
N LYS A 109 -8.12 8.42 -10.75
CA LYS A 109 -9.28 7.78 -11.38
C LYS A 109 -10.10 6.95 -10.40
N MET A 110 -9.47 6.25 -9.44
CA MET A 110 -10.21 5.44 -8.44
C MET A 110 -11.11 6.28 -7.53
N SER A 111 -10.88 7.55 -7.41
CA SER A 111 -11.76 8.50 -6.71
C SER A 111 -12.80 9.18 -7.62
N GLU A 112 -12.81 8.88 -8.92
CA GLU A 112 -13.64 9.52 -9.94
C GLU A 112 -14.62 8.54 -10.63
N VAL A 113 -14.42 7.23 -10.46
CA VAL A 113 -15.27 6.21 -11.11
C VAL A 113 -16.70 6.12 -10.54
N SER A 114 -16.93 6.71 -9.37
CA SER A 114 -18.23 6.75 -8.67
C SER A 114 -18.71 8.18 -8.44
N ASP A 115 -20.02 8.37 -8.40
CA ASP A 115 -20.67 9.63 -8.00
C ASP A 115 -20.81 9.79 -6.47
N VAL A 116 -20.41 8.76 -5.69
CA VAL A 116 -20.45 8.79 -4.22
C VAL A 116 -19.24 9.56 -3.67
N PRO A 117 -19.45 10.73 -3.04
CA PRO A 117 -18.34 11.52 -2.51
C PRO A 117 -17.56 10.74 -1.42
N GLY A 118 -16.24 10.70 -1.55
CA GLY A 118 -15.37 10.01 -0.58
C GLY A 118 -15.17 8.52 -0.86
N PHE A 119 -15.86 7.92 -1.84
CA PHE A 119 -15.63 6.55 -2.26
C PHE A 119 -14.30 6.43 -3.02
N ILE A 120 -13.54 5.38 -2.70
CA ILE A 120 -12.32 4.99 -3.42
C ILE A 120 -12.50 3.57 -3.91
N ALA A 121 -12.49 3.39 -5.23
CA ALA A 121 -12.56 2.06 -5.83
C ALA A 121 -11.24 1.28 -5.61
N ARG A 122 -11.35 -0.04 -5.57
CA ARG A 122 -10.21 -0.95 -5.46
C ARG A 122 -9.42 -1.06 -6.77
N GLY A 123 -10.16 -1.12 -7.88
CA GLY A 123 -9.69 -1.17 -9.26
C GLY A 123 -10.90 -1.18 -10.18
N THR A 124 -10.67 -1.19 -11.51
CA THR A 124 -11.73 -1.26 -12.50
C THR A 124 -11.68 -2.55 -13.30
N GLY A 125 -12.85 -2.95 -13.81
CA GLY A 125 -12.98 -4.05 -14.77
C GLY A 125 -12.29 -3.76 -16.11
N ARG A 126 -12.38 -4.70 -17.05
CA ARG A 126 -11.79 -4.58 -18.41
C ARG A 126 -12.26 -3.34 -19.17
N ASP A 127 -13.47 -2.85 -18.90
CA ASP A 127 -14.04 -1.65 -19.51
C ASP A 127 -13.42 -0.35 -18.98
N GLY A 128 -12.57 -0.43 -17.96
CA GLY A 128 -11.95 0.71 -17.30
C GLY A 128 -12.93 1.61 -16.54
N LYS A 129 -14.13 1.14 -16.20
CA LYS A 129 -15.21 1.92 -15.54
C LYS A 129 -15.90 1.15 -14.45
N SER A 130 -16.33 -0.08 -14.72
CA SER A 130 -17.02 -0.93 -13.75
C SER A 130 -16.12 -1.23 -12.57
N HIS A 131 -16.64 -1.14 -11.36
CA HIS A 131 -15.90 -1.33 -10.11
C HIS A 131 -16.79 -2.01 -9.06
N TYR A 132 -16.15 -2.69 -8.12
CA TYR A 132 -16.86 -3.30 -7.00
C TYR A 132 -17.34 -2.23 -6.01
N PRO A 133 -18.55 -2.36 -5.45
CA PRO A 133 -19.22 -1.28 -4.74
C PRO A 133 -18.73 -1.07 -3.30
N CYS A 134 -17.94 -1.98 -2.73
CA CYS A 134 -17.51 -1.87 -1.33
C CYS A 134 -16.10 -1.29 -1.23
N GLY A 135 -16.01 -0.03 -0.77
CA GLY A 135 -14.74 0.57 -0.33
C GLY A 135 -14.23 -0.03 0.97
N SER A 136 -13.13 0.49 1.49
CA SER A 136 -12.60 0.19 2.82
C SER A 136 -11.47 1.14 3.20
N ASN A 137 -11.15 1.19 4.50
CA ASN A 137 -10.05 2.01 5.00
C ASN A 137 -8.67 1.53 4.51
N ASP A 138 -8.51 0.23 4.25
CA ASP A 138 -7.28 -0.35 3.68
C ASP A 138 -7.01 0.11 2.24
N GLN A 139 -8.03 0.51 1.49
CA GLN A 139 -7.85 1.15 0.19
C GLN A 139 -7.65 2.67 0.32
N THR A 140 -8.42 3.30 1.21
CA THR A 140 -8.48 4.76 1.33
C THR A 140 -7.21 5.35 1.94
N ASP A 141 -6.67 4.76 3.02
CA ASP A 141 -5.46 5.27 3.66
C ASP A 141 -4.23 5.24 2.73
N PRO A 142 -3.91 4.12 2.04
CA PRO A 142 -2.79 4.10 1.09
C PRO A 142 -3.03 4.98 -0.16
N TRP A 143 -4.28 5.15 -0.59
CA TRP A 143 -4.62 6.11 -1.63
C TRP A 143 -4.20 7.54 -1.23
N PHE A 144 -4.52 7.98 0.02
CA PHE A 144 -4.03 9.25 0.56
C PHE A 144 -2.51 9.27 0.62
N TRP A 145 -1.89 8.22 1.14
CA TRP A 145 -0.45 8.13 1.28
C TRP A 145 0.28 8.34 -0.05
N GLY A 146 -0.05 7.56 -1.06
CA GLY A 146 0.62 7.65 -2.37
C GLY A 146 0.47 9.03 -3.02
N LEU A 147 -0.74 9.60 -3.02
CA LEU A 147 -1.00 10.90 -3.63
C LEU A 147 -0.39 12.06 -2.84
N LEU A 148 -0.42 12.04 -1.50
CA LEU A 148 0.21 13.06 -0.66
C LEU A 148 1.73 13.07 -0.83
N GLU A 149 2.38 11.91 -0.89
CA GLU A 149 3.82 11.82 -1.16
C GLU A 149 4.14 12.27 -2.59
N TYR A 150 3.30 11.95 -3.58
CA TYR A 150 3.48 12.51 -4.94
C TYR A 150 3.40 14.03 -4.97
N CYS A 151 2.45 14.63 -4.26
CA CYS A 151 2.35 16.10 -4.16
C CYS A 151 3.60 16.75 -3.54
N ARG A 152 4.40 16.00 -2.79
CA ARG A 152 5.67 16.44 -2.18
C ARG A 152 6.89 16.07 -3.02
N TRP A 153 6.73 15.23 -4.03
CA TRP A 153 7.83 14.75 -4.86
C TRP A 153 8.39 15.87 -5.74
N PRO A 154 9.72 16.12 -5.75
CA PRO A 154 10.31 17.26 -6.48
C PRO A 154 10.20 17.14 -8.01
N HIS A 155 9.97 15.93 -8.53
CA HIS A 155 9.82 15.67 -9.97
C HIS A 155 8.36 15.60 -10.43
N ALA A 156 7.39 15.86 -9.53
CA ALA A 156 5.96 15.83 -9.86
C ALA A 156 5.62 16.82 -10.97
N ASP A 157 4.79 16.38 -11.92
CA ASP A 157 4.22 17.27 -12.92
C ASP A 157 3.27 18.27 -12.25
N PRO A 158 3.38 19.58 -12.48
CA PRO A 158 2.57 20.59 -11.80
C PRO A 158 1.05 20.42 -12.03
N ALA A 159 0.63 20.00 -13.23
CA ALA A 159 -0.79 19.83 -13.55
C ALA A 159 -1.38 18.59 -12.88
N ILE A 160 -0.64 17.47 -12.93
CA ILE A 160 -1.05 16.23 -12.23
C ILE A 160 -1.05 16.45 -10.72
N LYS A 161 -0.05 17.16 -10.18
CA LYS A 161 0.01 17.53 -8.76
C LYS A 161 -1.19 18.37 -8.32
N SER A 162 -1.58 19.38 -9.12
CA SER A 162 -2.77 20.19 -8.83
C SER A 162 -4.02 19.35 -8.79
N ASN A 163 -4.25 18.49 -9.80
CA ASN A 163 -5.40 17.59 -9.84
C ASN A 163 -5.40 16.61 -8.64
N ALA A 164 -4.25 16.02 -8.32
CA ALA A 164 -4.13 15.13 -7.16
C ALA A 164 -4.50 15.84 -5.85
N LEU A 165 -4.03 17.09 -5.65
CA LEU A 165 -4.32 17.86 -4.46
C LEU A 165 -5.81 18.24 -4.37
N ASP A 166 -6.44 18.63 -5.48
CA ASP A 166 -7.87 18.92 -5.54
C ASP A 166 -8.71 17.68 -5.18
N ARG A 167 -8.32 16.51 -5.68
CA ARG A 167 -8.98 15.23 -5.34
C ARG A 167 -8.76 14.83 -3.88
N LEU A 168 -7.55 14.99 -3.35
CA LEU A 168 -7.24 14.75 -1.94
C LEU A 168 -8.13 15.58 -1.00
N VAL A 169 -8.24 16.89 -1.27
CA VAL A 169 -9.08 17.80 -0.50
C VAL A 169 -10.55 17.43 -0.62
N PHE A 170 -11.02 17.15 -1.85
CA PHE A 170 -12.42 16.74 -2.08
C PHE A 170 -12.79 15.48 -1.29
N VAL A 171 -11.96 14.43 -1.38
CA VAL A 171 -12.21 13.16 -0.68
C VAL A 171 -12.14 13.36 0.84
N ALA A 172 -11.15 14.11 1.35
CA ALA A 172 -11.01 14.36 2.79
C ALA A 172 -12.23 15.10 3.35
N ARG A 173 -12.72 16.15 2.67
CA ARG A 173 -13.94 16.88 3.06
C ARG A 173 -15.18 15.99 3.01
N ALA A 174 -15.31 15.13 2.01
CA ALA A 174 -16.43 14.20 1.90
C ALA A 174 -16.44 13.18 3.03
N LEU A 175 -15.27 12.61 3.37
CA LEU A 175 -15.12 11.69 4.50
C LEU A 175 -15.41 12.37 5.84
N GLU A 176 -14.92 13.59 6.04
CA GLU A 176 -15.23 14.39 7.23
C GLU A 176 -16.73 14.63 7.38
N ALA A 177 -17.40 15.06 6.30
CA ALA A 177 -18.85 15.27 6.28
C ALA A 177 -19.65 13.99 6.55
N ASN A 178 -19.07 12.82 6.20
CA ASN A 178 -19.62 11.48 6.50
C ASN A 178 -19.15 10.92 7.87
N GLY A 179 -18.68 11.78 8.78
CA GLY A 179 -18.20 11.37 10.10
C GLY A 179 -17.00 10.42 10.06
N TRP A 180 -16.19 10.52 8.98
CA TRP A 180 -15.03 9.67 8.69
C TRP A 180 -15.39 8.21 8.39
N GLY A 181 -16.66 7.91 8.07
CA GLY A 181 -17.06 6.63 7.51
C GLY A 181 -16.60 6.50 6.06
N VAL A 182 -16.09 5.33 5.66
CA VAL A 182 -15.71 5.04 4.27
C VAL A 182 -16.94 4.56 3.52
N PRO A 183 -17.48 5.34 2.56
CA PRO A 183 -18.74 5.02 1.91
C PRO A 183 -18.62 3.83 0.96
N CYS A 184 -19.76 3.17 0.74
CA CYS A 184 -19.95 2.19 -0.32
C CYS A 184 -20.71 2.80 -1.50
N ASP A 185 -20.63 2.15 -2.67
CA ASP A 185 -21.31 2.54 -3.90
C ASP A 185 -22.37 1.51 -4.34
N GLY A 186 -23.00 1.73 -5.48
CA GLY A 186 -23.91 0.81 -6.14
C GLY A 186 -25.04 0.33 -5.23
N ALA A 187 -25.22 -0.98 -5.12
CA ALA A 187 -26.25 -1.60 -4.30
C ALA A 187 -26.12 -1.33 -2.79
N PHE A 188 -24.97 -0.83 -2.34
CA PHE A 188 -24.68 -0.52 -0.93
C PHE A 188 -24.55 0.99 -0.68
N LYS A 189 -24.98 1.83 -1.63
CA LYS A 189 -24.97 3.29 -1.48
C LYS A 189 -25.73 3.72 -0.23
N GLY A 190 -25.07 4.54 0.61
CA GLY A 190 -25.58 4.95 1.93
C GLY A 190 -25.07 4.12 3.10
N GLU A 191 -24.40 3.00 2.83
CA GLU A 191 -23.69 2.24 3.85
C GLU A 191 -22.21 2.65 3.92
N ASN A 192 -21.57 2.40 5.07
CA ASN A 192 -20.13 2.58 5.26
C ASN A 192 -19.47 1.24 5.53
N ARG A 193 -18.32 0.98 4.86
CA ARG A 193 -17.47 -0.16 5.15
C ARG A 193 -16.09 0.31 5.54
N GLY A 194 -15.84 0.31 6.84
CA GLY A 194 -14.62 0.90 7.41
C GLY A 194 -14.86 2.31 7.95
N SER A 195 -13.85 2.82 8.63
CA SER A 195 -13.88 4.15 9.23
C SER A 195 -12.48 4.68 9.42
N LEU A 196 -12.29 5.97 9.22
CA LEU A 196 -11.08 6.74 9.58
C LEU A 196 -11.31 7.59 10.84
N ASN A 197 -12.41 7.38 11.56
CA ASN A 197 -12.75 8.15 12.74
C ASN A 197 -11.80 7.85 13.91
N ALA A 198 -11.03 8.84 14.33
CA ALA A 198 -10.01 8.70 15.39
C ALA A 198 -10.54 8.14 16.72
N LYS A 199 -11.82 8.39 17.05
CA LYS A 199 -12.44 7.85 18.29
C LYS A 199 -12.72 6.35 18.21
N ARG A 200 -12.76 5.77 17.02
CA ARG A 200 -13.09 4.34 16.79
C ARG A 200 -11.88 3.53 16.33
N MET A 201 -10.84 4.20 15.88
CA MET A 201 -9.65 3.55 15.33
C MET A 201 -8.61 3.25 16.42
N PRO A 202 -7.92 2.12 16.36
CA PRO A 202 -6.73 1.89 17.16
C PRO A 202 -5.57 2.80 16.69
N PHE A 203 -4.44 2.77 17.41
CA PHE A 203 -3.29 3.65 17.17
C PHE A 203 -2.83 3.70 15.69
N TRP A 204 -2.91 2.58 14.99
CA TRP A 204 -2.49 2.50 13.59
C TRP A 204 -3.37 3.38 12.68
N GLY A 205 -4.68 3.38 12.85
CA GLY A 205 -5.58 4.24 12.08
C GLY A 205 -5.45 5.72 12.49
N LYS A 206 -5.24 6.00 13.79
CA LYS A 206 -4.97 7.35 14.28
C LYS A 206 -3.68 7.92 13.69
N SER A 207 -2.60 7.13 13.64
CA SER A 207 -1.33 7.54 13.03
C SER A 207 -1.48 7.91 11.56
N ARG A 208 -2.24 7.13 10.79
CA ARG A 208 -2.52 7.38 9.38
C ARG A 208 -3.33 8.65 9.17
N LEU A 209 -4.40 8.83 9.94
CA LEU A 209 -5.22 10.05 9.87
C LEU A 209 -4.41 11.29 10.24
N LEU A 210 -3.58 11.24 11.29
CA LEU A 210 -2.71 12.36 11.67
C LEU A 210 -1.73 12.74 10.55
N TYR A 211 -1.11 11.75 9.90
CA TYR A 211 -0.27 12.02 8.73
C TYR A 211 -1.05 12.73 7.62
N THR A 212 -2.23 12.22 7.29
CA THR A 212 -3.10 12.80 6.25
C THR A 212 -3.44 14.25 6.56
N LEU A 213 -3.91 14.55 7.78
CA LEU A 213 -4.28 15.91 8.20
C LEU A 213 -3.08 16.87 8.24
N LYS A 214 -1.94 16.45 8.81
CA LYS A 214 -0.71 17.27 8.85
C LYS A 214 -0.25 17.60 7.43
N THR A 215 -0.26 16.62 6.53
CA THR A 215 0.23 16.81 5.16
C THR A 215 -0.74 17.67 4.33
N LEU A 216 -2.05 17.49 4.48
CA LEU A 216 -3.04 18.39 3.86
C LEU A 216 -2.85 19.83 4.33
N HIS A 217 -2.68 20.05 5.65
CA HIS A 217 -2.38 21.38 6.17
C HIS A 217 -1.14 22.00 5.52
N LEU A 218 -0.05 21.26 5.44
CA LEU A 218 1.20 21.73 4.84
C LEU A 218 1.11 22.03 3.35
N LEU A 219 0.33 21.23 2.60
CA LEU A 219 0.19 21.40 1.15
C LEU A 219 -0.81 22.49 0.76
N THR A 220 -1.86 22.69 1.55
CA THR A 220 -2.96 23.63 1.23
C THR A 220 -2.85 24.96 1.96
N GLY A 221 -2.19 25.01 3.11
CA GLY A 221 -2.22 26.15 4.03
C GLY A 221 -3.56 26.32 4.76
N ASP A 222 -4.54 25.40 4.59
CA ASP A 222 -5.83 25.47 5.22
C ASP A 222 -5.71 25.15 6.72
N ALA A 223 -6.04 26.16 7.58
CA ALA A 223 -5.97 26.07 9.03
C ALA A 223 -6.84 24.97 9.61
N HIS A 224 -7.97 24.66 8.96
CA HIS A 224 -8.90 23.60 9.39
C HIS A 224 -8.22 22.25 9.58
N TRP A 225 -7.38 21.84 8.61
CA TRP A 225 -6.64 20.57 8.73
C TRP A 225 -5.63 20.58 9.88
N GLY A 226 -5.01 21.75 10.14
CA GLY A 226 -4.12 21.94 11.28
C GLY A 226 -4.81 21.86 12.64
N GLU A 227 -6.00 22.43 12.76
CA GLU A 227 -6.84 22.37 13.97
C GLU A 227 -7.30 20.95 14.26
N LEU A 228 -7.79 20.22 13.24
CA LEU A 228 -8.14 18.81 13.37
C LEU A 228 -6.94 17.96 13.78
N TYR A 229 -5.79 18.17 13.15
CA TYR A 229 -4.55 17.49 13.50
C TYR A 229 -4.20 17.70 14.98
N GLY A 230 -4.18 18.96 15.45
CA GLY A 230 -3.83 19.30 16.84
C GLY A 230 -4.76 18.65 17.86
N GLY A 231 -6.06 18.71 17.61
CA GLY A 231 -7.09 18.12 18.49
C GLY A 231 -7.00 16.60 18.59
N ILE A 232 -6.81 15.90 17.46
CA ILE A 232 -6.66 14.45 17.45
C ILE A 232 -5.33 14.02 18.08
N LYS A 233 -4.22 14.69 17.72
CA LYS A 233 -2.90 14.41 18.27
C LYS A 233 -2.90 14.45 19.79
N ALA A 234 -3.41 15.52 20.37
CA ALA A 234 -3.49 15.68 21.82
C ALA A 234 -4.21 14.52 22.52
N SER A 235 -5.21 13.93 21.86
CA SER A 235 -5.99 12.83 22.43
C SER A 235 -5.35 11.43 22.30
N CYS A 236 -4.37 11.25 21.41
CA CYS A 236 -3.86 9.90 21.07
C CYS A 236 -2.33 9.75 21.10
N ILE A 237 -1.59 10.83 21.36
CA ILE A 237 -0.12 10.77 21.29
C ILE A 237 0.50 9.74 22.27
N SER A 238 -0.10 9.53 23.45
CA SER A 238 0.36 8.51 24.40
C SER A 238 0.12 7.09 23.89
N GLU A 239 -1.00 6.86 23.17
CA GLU A 239 -1.28 5.57 22.56
C GLU A 239 -0.29 5.30 21.41
N ILE A 240 0.04 6.33 20.62
CA ILE A 240 1.05 6.22 19.56
C ILE A 240 2.42 5.90 20.17
N GLU A 241 2.82 6.57 21.24
CA GLU A 241 4.10 6.33 21.94
C GLU A 241 4.26 4.89 22.42
N SER A 242 3.18 4.28 22.91
CA SER A 242 3.20 2.87 23.35
C SER A 242 3.25 1.88 22.16
N GLY A 243 3.05 2.35 20.93
CA GLY A 243 2.86 1.51 19.76
C GLY A 243 1.54 0.74 19.79
N GLY A 244 0.59 1.24 20.58
CA GLY A 244 -0.74 0.66 20.85
C GLY A 244 -0.68 -0.55 21.79
N GLU A 245 -1.74 -0.72 22.59
CA GLU A 245 -2.02 -2.01 23.20
C GLU A 245 -2.42 -2.98 22.09
N ILE A 246 -1.56 -3.93 21.82
CA ILE A 246 -1.92 -5.00 20.92
C ILE A 246 -2.65 -6.03 21.75
N ASP A 247 -3.99 -6.04 21.67
CA ASP A 247 -4.74 -7.20 22.05
C ASP A 247 -4.11 -8.41 21.38
N SER A 248 -3.64 -9.36 22.17
CA SER A 248 -2.94 -10.56 21.70
C SER A 248 -3.77 -11.37 20.69
N LYS A 249 -5.10 -11.18 20.66
CA LYS A 249 -6.01 -11.77 19.69
C LYS A 249 -5.98 -11.01 18.34
N VAL A 250 -5.99 -9.67 18.37
CA VAL A 250 -5.86 -8.85 17.16
C VAL A 250 -4.45 -9.01 16.59
N PHE A 251 -3.43 -9.05 17.42
CA PHE A 251 -2.06 -9.31 17.01
C PHE A 251 -1.91 -10.69 16.35
N LYS A 252 -2.45 -11.75 16.94
CA LYS A 252 -2.44 -13.09 16.34
C LYS A 252 -3.26 -13.17 15.05
N ALA A 253 -4.40 -12.52 14.98
CA ALA A 253 -5.21 -12.43 13.76
C ALA A 253 -4.49 -11.59 12.69
N CYS A 254 -3.84 -10.50 13.09
CA CYS A 254 -3.11 -9.63 12.18
C CYS A 254 -1.80 -10.26 11.69
N PHE A 255 -1.04 -10.98 12.51
CA PHE A 255 0.18 -11.69 12.10
C PHE A 255 -0.11 -13.01 11.37
N GLY A 256 -1.29 -13.58 11.54
CA GLY A 256 -1.76 -14.64 10.66
C GLY A 256 -2.13 -14.14 9.27
N ASP A 257 -2.80 -12.96 9.18
CA ASP A 257 -3.45 -12.47 7.94
C ASP A 257 -3.31 -10.96 7.69
N GLY A 258 -2.76 -10.16 8.60
CA GLY A 258 -2.95 -8.69 8.59
C GLY A 258 -1.71 -7.84 8.32
N VAL A 259 -0.76 -8.32 7.53
CA VAL A 259 0.47 -7.56 7.14
C VAL A 259 0.14 -6.23 6.50
N TRP A 260 -0.97 -6.13 5.79
CA TRP A 260 -1.50 -4.94 5.15
C TRP A 260 -1.78 -3.75 6.10
N ILE A 261 -1.89 -3.99 7.41
CA ILE A 261 -2.03 -2.89 8.38
C ILE A 261 -0.68 -2.26 8.72
N TYR A 262 0.39 -3.05 8.72
CA TYR A 262 1.67 -2.65 9.32
C TYR A 262 2.47 -1.71 8.47
N VAL A 263 2.62 -2.02 7.18
CA VAL A 263 3.47 -1.23 6.29
C VAL A 263 2.94 0.19 6.11
N PRO A 264 1.66 0.42 5.74
CA PRO A 264 1.14 1.78 5.61
C PRO A 264 1.21 2.56 6.92
N THR A 265 1.02 1.89 8.07
CA THR A 265 1.17 2.57 9.37
C THR A 265 2.60 3.01 9.61
N ALA A 266 3.59 2.14 9.36
CA ALA A 266 4.99 2.48 9.51
C ALA A 266 5.44 3.59 8.55
N GLN A 267 5.00 3.54 7.29
CA GLN A 267 5.28 4.56 6.29
C GLN A 267 4.74 5.93 6.73
N MET A 268 3.45 6.00 7.08
CA MET A 268 2.81 7.25 7.46
C MET A 268 3.32 7.78 8.79
N LEU A 269 3.57 6.92 9.79
CA LEU A 269 4.10 7.33 11.09
C LEU A 269 5.56 7.79 11.00
N SER A 270 6.38 7.11 10.20
CA SER A 270 7.76 7.54 9.93
C SER A 270 7.78 8.94 9.32
N ARG A 271 6.97 9.15 8.29
CA ARG A 271 6.88 10.46 7.63
C ARG A 271 6.26 11.53 8.53
N LEU A 272 5.23 11.19 9.30
CA LEU A 272 4.64 12.10 10.28
C LEU A 272 5.68 12.55 11.32
N THR A 273 6.52 11.62 11.78
CA THR A 273 7.62 11.91 12.70
C THR A 273 8.61 12.93 12.11
N GLU A 274 8.91 12.84 10.82
CA GLU A 274 9.75 13.84 10.13
C GLU A 274 9.08 15.22 10.06
N LEU A 275 7.74 15.26 9.86
CA LEU A 275 6.94 16.47 9.68
C LEU A 275 6.50 17.13 10.99
N GLU A 276 6.69 16.47 12.14
CA GLU A 276 6.30 17.02 13.43
C GLU A 276 7.31 18.07 13.89
N ASP A 277 6.81 19.25 14.27
CA ASP A 277 7.62 20.38 14.69
C ASP A 277 7.92 20.34 16.20
N ASN A 278 7.01 19.75 16.99
CA ASN A 278 7.19 19.60 18.44
C ASN A 278 8.16 18.46 18.72
N ALA A 279 9.34 18.79 19.29
CA ALA A 279 10.41 17.83 19.56
C ALA A 279 9.99 16.68 20.49
N LEU A 280 9.15 16.96 21.49
CA LEU A 280 8.64 15.93 22.42
C LEU A 280 7.69 14.96 21.71
N ASP A 281 6.72 15.47 20.96
CA ASP A 281 5.78 14.63 20.20
C ASP A 281 6.50 13.83 19.13
N LYS A 282 7.48 14.42 18.46
CA LYS A 282 8.35 13.73 17.49
C LYS A 282 9.05 12.52 18.13
N GLU A 283 9.63 12.71 19.32
CA GLU A 283 10.29 11.60 20.04
C GLU A 283 9.28 10.52 20.47
N ARG A 284 8.08 10.90 20.90
CA ARG A 284 7.02 9.96 21.26
C ARG A 284 6.56 9.13 20.06
N MET A 285 6.39 9.77 18.89
CA MET A 285 6.07 9.07 17.64
C MET A 285 7.18 8.10 17.22
N ARG A 286 8.45 8.54 17.36
CA ARG A 286 9.62 7.70 17.09
C ARG A 286 9.65 6.45 17.98
N LYS A 287 9.39 6.61 19.27
CA LYS A 287 9.28 5.48 20.21
C LYS A 287 8.18 4.50 19.79
N GLY A 288 7.00 5.01 19.44
CA GLY A 288 5.90 4.17 18.97
C GLY A 288 6.29 3.35 17.74
N LEU A 289 6.97 3.97 16.77
CA LEU A 289 7.45 3.28 15.57
C LEU A 289 8.51 2.22 15.90
N LEU A 290 9.41 2.50 16.84
CA LEU A 290 10.41 1.52 17.32
C LEU A 290 9.75 0.33 18.03
N HIS A 291 8.81 0.57 18.95
CA HIS A 291 8.05 -0.50 19.60
C HIS A 291 7.33 -1.38 18.57
N TYR A 292 6.82 -0.75 17.52
CA TYR A 292 6.16 -1.46 16.44
C TYR A 292 7.13 -2.36 15.66
N ALA A 293 8.32 -1.83 15.31
CA ALA A 293 9.37 -2.60 14.64
C ALA A 293 9.87 -3.77 15.51
N GLU A 294 10.08 -3.57 16.81
CA GLU A 294 10.51 -4.64 17.72
C GLU A 294 9.57 -5.84 17.72
N ARG A 295 8.28 -5.60 17.56
CA ARG A 295 7.26 -6.65 17.55
C ARG A 295 7.26 -7.45 16.25
N VAL A 296 7.54 -6.80 15.11
CA VAL A 296 7.52 -7.48 13.80
C VAL A 296 8.86 -8.06 13.40
N ALA A 297 9.95 -7.58 13.95
CA ALA A 297 11.30 -8.00 13.59
C ALA A 297 11.52 -9.53 13.57
N PRO A 298 11.01 -10.32 14.54
CA PRO A 298 11.16 -11.79 14.51
C PRO A 298 10.51 -12.45 13.29
N LEU A 299 9.55 -11.80 12.63
CA LEU A 299 8.88 -12.36 11.45
C LEU A 299 9.79 -12.41 10.22
N MET A 300 10.85 -11.61 10.19
CA MET A 300 11.82 -11.65 9.10
C MET A 300 12.49 -13.03 8.98
N GLU A 301 12.70 -13.77 10.08
CA GLU A 301 13.31 -15.09 10.06
C GLU A 301 12.55 -16.13 9.23
N LEU A 302 11.25 -15.89 9.01
CA LEU A 302 10.42 -16.77 8.19
C LEU A 302 10.87 -16.83 6.72
N HIS A 303 11.67 -15.85 6.24
CA HIS A 303 12.18 -15.83 4.86
C HIS A 303 12.94 -17.13 4.52
N SER A 304 13.69 -17.69 5.47
CA SER A 304 14.49 -18.90 5.27
C SER A 304 13.67 -20.15 4.89
N LYS A 305 12.35 -20.11 5.07
CA LYS A 305 11.41 -21.20 4.74
C LYS A 305 10.81 -21.06 3.33
N TYR A 306 11.09 -19.97 2.63
CA TYR A 306 10.64 -19.80 1.25
C TYR A 306 11.56 -20.57 0.30
N ASP A 307 10.97 -21.42 -0.54
CA ASP A 307 11.68 -22.20 -1.53
C ASP A 307 11.55 -21.56 -2.91
N ASN A 308 12.60 -20.88 -3.37
CA ASN A 308 12.67 -20.20 -4.66
C ASN A 308 12.57 -21.16 -5.86
N ALA A 309 12.97 -22.41 -5.69
CA ALA A 309 12.96 -23.40 -6.77
C ALA A 309 11.57 -24.05 -6.98
N LYS A 310 10.66 -23.86 -6.04
CA LYS A 310 9.39 -24.58 -6.00
C LYS A 310 8.30 -23.83 -6.74
N VAL A 311 8.15 -24.09 -8.02
CA VAL A 311 6.99 -23.62 -8.79
C VAL A 311 5.75 -24.38 -8.34
N ARG A 312 4.73 -23.68 -7.89
CA ARG A 312 3.44 -24.26 -7.44
C ARG A 312 2.29 -23.74 -8.28
N PRO A 313 1.22 -24.53 -8.54
CA PRO A 313 0.02 -24.02 -9.20
C PRO A 313 -0.59 -22.87 -8.39
N PHE A 314 -1.07 -21.84 -9.06
CA PHE A 314 -1.68 -20.67 -8.41
C PHE A 314 -3.19 -20.72 -8.53
N ALA A 315 -3.88 -21.04 -7.43
CA ALA A 315 -5.31 -21.30 -7.43
C ALA A 315 -6.17 -20.07 -7.81
N TYR A 316 -5.69 -18.86 -7.52
CA TYR A 316 -6.42 -17.63 -7.84
C TYR A 316 -6.55 -17.33 -9.33
N ALA A 317 -5.68 -17.88 -10.17
CA ALA A 317 -5.81 -17.71 -11.62
C ALA A 317 -7.21 -18.12 -12.14
N ASN A 318 -7.87 -19.01 -11.42
CA ASN A 318 -9.21 -19.51 -11.74
C ASN A 318 -10.29 -18.93 -10.80
N TRP A 319 -10.21 -17.67 -10.44
CA TRP A 319 -11.16 -17.03 -9.52
C TRP A 319 -12.63 -17.13 -9.95
N ARG A 320 -12.91 -17.43 -11.24
CA ARG A 320 -14.24 -17.68 -11.79
C ARG A 320 -14.79 -19.06 -11.45
N GLU A 321 -13.93 -19.99 -11.08
CA GLU A 321 -14.26 -21.36 -10.76
C GLU A 321 -14.33 -21.57 -9.25
N GLY A 322 -15.16 -22.50 -8.81
CA GLY A 322 -15.04 -23.09 -7.49
C GLY A 322 -15.83 -22.44 -6.35
N TYR A 323 -16.82 -21.57 -6.59
CA TYR A 323 -17.71 -21.17 -5.51
C TYR A 323 -19.18 -21.17 -5.85
N ASN A 324 -19.98 -21.43 -4.80
CA ASN A 324 -21.40 -21.15 -4.79
C ASN A 324 -21.66 -19.65 -4.75
N TRP A 325 -21.40 -18.96 -5.86
CA TRP A 325 -21.74 -17.57 -5.99
C TRP A 325 -23.25 -17.34 -5.84
N ARG A 326 -23.61 -16.29 -5.17
CA ARG A 326 -24.98 -15.81 -5.04
C ARG A 326 -25.02 -14.28 -4.98
N PRO A 327 -26.09 -13.62 -5.41
CA PRO A 327 -26.28 -12.19 -5.22
C PRO A 327 -26.19 -11.79 -3.73
N GLN A 328 -25.53 -10.68 -3.44
CA GLN A 328 -25.40 -10.16 -2.08
C GLN A 328 -26.20 -8.88 -1.94
N LYS A 329 -26.95 -8.75 -0.84
CA LYS A 329 -27.79 -7.59 -0.53
C LYS A 329 -27.36 -6.82 0.71
N THR A 330 -26.51 -7.41 1.55
CA THR A 330 -26.00 -6.83 2.78
C THR A 330 -24.51 -7.07 2.92
N GLN A 331 -23.81 -6.21 3.65
CA GLN A 331 -22.38 -6.39 3.94
C GLN A 331 -22.08 -7.73 4.64
N LYS A 332 -22.97 -8.20 5.52
CA LYS A 332 -22.82 -9.50 6.17
C LYS A 332 -22.85 -10.66 5.16
N GLU A 333 -23.71 -10.59 4.14
CA GLU A 333 -23.75 -11.58 3.06
C GLU A 333 -22.47 -11.50 2.22
N VAL A 334 -21.97 -10.30 1.93
CA VAL A 334 -20.72 -10.10 1.18
C VAL A 334 -19.56 -10.78 1.90
N GLU A 335 -19.39 -10.54 3.18
CA GLU A 335 -18.33 -11.17 3.97
C GLU A 335 -18.48 -12.69 4.05
N SER A 336 -19.70 -13.19 4.26
CA SER A 336 -20.00 -14.62 4.28
C SER A 336 -19.63 -15.31 2.97
N VAL A 337 -19.98 -14.71 1.82
CA VAL A 337 -19.64 -15.23 0.48
C VAL A 337 -18.14 -15.17 0.28
N ALA A 338 -17.47 -14.07 0.62
CA ALA A 338 -16.04 -13.93 0.47
C ALA A 338 -15.24 -14.95 1.30
N TYR A 339 -15.62 -15.18 2.55
CA TYR A 339 -14.96 -16.19 3.40
C TYR A 339 -15.25 -17.63 2.98
N SER A 340 -16.42 -17.91 2.39
CA SER A 340 -16.69 -19.23 1.81
C SER A 340 -15.78 -19.48 0.61
N ALA A 341 -15.68 -18.51 -0.28
CA ALA A 341 -14.79 -18.58 -1.44
C ALA A 341 -13.33 -18.78 -1.00
N LYS A 342 -12.88 -18.10 0.06
CA LYS A 342 -11.54 -18.29 0.63
C LYS A 342 -11.25 -19.77 0.91
N ARG A 343 -12.15 -20.48 1.54
CA ARG A 343 -11.96 -21.90 1.91
C ARG A 343 -11.95 -22.84 0.71
N GLU A 344 -12.68 -22.51 -0.34
CA GLU A 344 -12.87 -23.40 -1.51
C GLU A 344 -11.81 -23.21 -2.58
N VAL A 345 -11.27 -21.99 -2.71
CA VAL A 345 -10.38 -21.58 -3.81
C VAL A 345 -8.94 -21.39 -3.39
N LEU A 346 -8.71 -21.05 -2.11
CA LEU A 346 -7.37 -20.84 -1.57
C LEU A 346 -6.67 -22.17 -1.29
N GLY A 347 -6.06 -22.75 -2.30
CA GLY A 347 -5.04 -23.77 -2.09
C GLY A 347 -3.82 -23.21 -1.33
N ASP A 348 -2.98 -24.11 -0.85
CA ASP A 348 -1.77 -23.87 -0.01
C ASP A 348 -0.82 -22.76 -0.49
N ARG A 349 -0.95 -22.27 -1.71
CA ARG A 349 0.08 -21.47 -2.35
C ARG A 349 0.11 -20.00 -1.93
N LYS A 350 -1.02 -19.32 -1.88
CA LYS A 350 -1.05 -17.93 -1.34
C LYS A 350 -0.62 -17.93 0.12
N GLU A 351 -1.01 -18.94 0.85
CA GLU A 351 -0.58 -19.13 2.24
C GLU A 351 0.94 -19.25 2.34
N HIS A 352 1.58 -20.00 1.43
CA HIS A 352 3.03 -20.14 1.42
C HIS A 352 3.74 -18.84 1.05
N GLU A 353 3.37 -18.19 -0.07
CA GLU A 353 3.95 -16.91 -0.48
C GLU A 353 3.69 -15.84 0.58
N ARG A 354 2.47 -15.75 1.09
CA ARG A 354 2.12 -14.80 2.12
C ARG A 354 2.91 -15.01 3.41
N LYS A 355 2.97 -16.25 3.90
CA LYS A 355 3.65 -16.57 5.16
C LYS A 355 5.16 -16.41 5.10
N PHE A 356 5.77 -16.84 4.01
CA PHE A 356 7.22 -16.96 3.92
C PHE A 356 7.88 -15.91 3.01
N MET A 357 7.09 -15.06 2.33
CA MET A 357 7.57 -13.95 1.51
C MET A 357 6.95 -12.61 1.92
N THR A 358 5.61 -12.44 1.81
CA THR A 358 4.96 -11.17 2.09
C THR A 358 5.20 -10.72 3.53
N ILE A 359 4.98 -11.60 4.51
CA ILE A 359 5.16 -11.28 5.94
C ILE A 359 6.60 -10.87 6.27
N PRO A 360 7.65 -11.64 5.90
CA PRO A 360 9.03 -11.24 6.14
C PRO A 360 9.42 -9.94 5.45
N LEU A 361 8.99 -9.72 4.21
CA LEU A 361 9.29 -8.50 3.46
C LEU A 361 8.59 -7.27 4.06
N ALA A 362 7.34 -7.41 4.51
CA ALA A 362 6.63 -6.36 5.21
C ALA A 362 7.28 -6.04 6.57
N ALA A 363 7.72 -7.05 7.32
CA ALA A 363 8.48 -6.85 8.54
C ALA A 363 9.80 -6.12 8.28
N ALA A 364 10.51 -6.48 7.20
CA ALA A 364 11.73 -5.79 6.78
C ALA A 364 11.45 -4.32 6.42
N ALA A 365 10.32 -4.02 5.75
CA ALA A 365 9.92 -2.64 5.44
C ALA A 365 9.66 -1.83 6.71
N VAL A 366 8.91 -2.37 7.67
CA VAL A 366 8.65 -1.69 8.96
C VAL A 366 9.94 -1.43 9.72
N CYS A 367 10.84 -2.42 9.82
CA CYS A 367 12.11 -2.29 10.51
C CYS A 367 13.05 -1.28 9.83
N ALA A 368 13.07 -1.26 8.50
CA ALA A 368 13.86 -0.29 7.74
C ALA A 368 13.38 1.16 7.93
N LEU A 369 12.06 1.37 8.03
CA LEU A 369 11.44 2.67 8.27
C LEU A 369 11.65 3.16 9.71
N ALA A 370 11.74 2.25 10.68
CA ALA A 370 11.88 2.58 12.09
C ALA A 370 13.34 2.81 12.51
N ASP A 371 14.21 1.87 12.18
CA ASP A 371 15.64 1.90 12.51
C ASP A 371 16.44 0.95 11.61
N ARG A 372 16.76 1.42 10.42
CA ARG A 372 17.48 0.63 9.41
C ARG A 372 18.85 0.14 9.86
N ASP A 373 19.54 0.90 10.74
CA ASP A 373 20.88 0.54 11.15
C ASP A 373 20.85 -0.58 12.19
N ARG A 374 19.92 -0.53 13.14
CA ARG A 374 19.69 -1.59 14.14
C ARG A 374 19.35 -2.94 13.51
N TYR A 375 18.55 -2.95 12.45
CA TYR A 375 18.06 -4.18 11.80
C TYR A 375 18.76 -4.51 10.49
N ARG A 376 19.86 -3.82 10.16
CA ARG A 376 20.52 -3.84 8.86
C ARG A 376 20.77 -5.26 8.33
N ASP A 377 21.42 -6.08 9.12
CA ASP A 377 21.87 -7.40 8.66
C ASP A 377 20.71 -8.35 8.35
N VAL A 378 19.70 -8.37 9.21
CA VAL A 378 18.52 -9.22 9.01
C VAL A 378 17.64 -8.70 7.86
N ILE A 379 17.53 -7.39 7.65
CA ILE A 379 16.85 -6.80 6.50
C ILE A 379 17.56 -7.23 5.21
N LEU A 380 18.89 -7.08 5.15
CA LEU A 380 19.67 -7.47 3.97
C LEU A 380 19.59 -8.97 3.68
N ALA A 381 19.64 -9.82 4.72
CA ALA A 381 19.45 -11.26 4.57
C ALA A 381 18.07 -11.57 3.98
N THR A 382 17.02 -10.95 4.51
CA THR A 382 15.65 -11.12 4.03
C THR A 382 15.51 -10.67 2.58
N LEU A 383 15.98 -9.47 2.22
CA LEU A 383 15.87 -8.93 0.86
C LEU A 383 16.62 -9.76 -0.19
N ARG A 384 17.77 -10.35 0.17
CA ARG A 384 18.61 -11.11 -0.75
C ARG A 384 18.17 -12.55 -0.96
N HIS A 385 17.32 -13.06 -0.08
CA HIS A 385 16.89 -14.47 -0.11
C HIS A 385 16.03 -14.80 -1.33
N TYR A 386 15.18 -13.85 -1.79
CA TYR A 386 14.16 -14.13 -2.79
C TYR A 386 14.67 -13.99 -4.21
N ASP A 387 14.28 -14.95 -5.05
CA ASP A 387 14.21 -14.76 -6.49
C ASP A 387 12.87 -14.09 -6.82
N TYR A 388 12.92 -12.79 -7.09
CA TYR A 388 11.73 -11.99 -7.34
C TYR A 388 11.03 -12.30 -8.67
N ASP A 389 11.58 -13.15 -9.52
CA ASP A 389 10.92 -13.60 -10.75
C ASP A 389 10.00 -14.83 -10.51
N THR A 390 10.01 -15.43 -9.32
CA THR A 390 9.23 -16.64 -8.99
C THR A 390 7.85 -16.40 -8.33
N PRO A 391 7.57 -15.34 -7.54
CA PRO A 391 6.29 -15.16 -6.87
C PRO A 391 5.14 -14.94 -7.85
N ASN A 392 3.93 -15.41 -7.51
CA ASN A 392 2.72 -15.18 -8.31
C ASN A 392 1.89 -14.00 -7.83
N VAL A 393 2.09 -13.56 -6.58
CA VAL A 393 1.42 -12.38 -6.01
C VAL A 393 2.37 -11.19 -6.05
N SER A 394 1.83 -9.99 -6.24
CA SER A 394 2.60 -8.75 -6.31
C SER A 394 3.12 -8.25 -4.96
N GLU A 395 2.67 -8.85 -3.85
CA GLU A 395 3.00 -8.40 -2.47
C GLU A 395 4.51 -8.41 -2.16
N PHE A 396 5.36 -8.93 -3.07
CA PHE A 396 6.81 -8.74 -2.99
C PHE A 396 7.25 -7.28 -3.17
N PHE A 397 6.33 -6.37 -3.53
CA PHE A 397 6.60 -4.92 -3.57
C PHE A 397 7.05 -4.35 -2.21
N HIS A 398 6.74 -5.04 -1.10
CA HIS A 398 7.27 -4.67 0.21
C HIS A 398 8.80 -4.67 0.25
N ALA A 399 9.46 -5.50 -0.59
CA ALA A 399 10.91 -5.45 -0.74
C ALA A 399 11.40 -4.12 -1.33
N ALA A 400 10.64 -3.50 -2.26
CA ALA A 400 10.97 -2.17 -2.76
C ALA A 400 10.85 -1.10 -1.67
N ILE A 401 9.82 -1.21 -0.80
CA ILE A 401 9.65 -0.29 0.33
C ILE A 401 10.83 -0.42 1.30
N ALA A 402 11.17 -1.65 1.70
CA ALA A 402 12.31 -1.92 2.57
C ALA A 402 13.64 -1.43 1.93
N ALA A 403 13.87 -1.77 0.66
CA ALA A 403 15.07 -1.36 -0.05
C ALA A 403 15.18 0.16 -0.19
N SER A 404 14.09 0.87 -0.51
CA SER A 404 14.09 2.33 -0.61
C SER A 404 14.41 3.01 0.73
N ALA A 405 13.90 2.47 1.84
CA ALA A 405 14.18 2.96 3.19
C ALA A 405 15.64 2.72 3.63
N MET A 406 16.30 1.70 3.06
CA MET A 406 17.72 1.40 3.30
C MET A 406 18.66 2.32 2.51
N LEU A 407 18.20 3.02 1.51
CA LEU A 407 19.02 3.98 0.76
C LEU A 407 19.33 5.21 1.62
N PRO A 408 20.49 5.86 1.41
CA PRO A 408 20.75 7.14 2.05
C PRO A 408 19.64 8.14 1.68
N PRO A 409 19.22 9.03 2.61
CA PRO A 409 18.25 10.06 2.29
C PRO A 409 18.72 10.82 1.07
N GLN A 410 17.88 10.85 0.01
CA GLN A 410 18.15 11.80 -1.07
C GLN A 410 18.09 13.19 -0.44
N VAL A 411 19.19 13.93 -0.50
CA VAL A 411 19.25 15.29 0.04
C VAL A 411 18.13 16.08 -0.65
N ALA A 412 17.03 16.26 0.06
CA ALA A 412 15.94 17.10 -0.40
C ALA A 412 16.51 18.51 -0.51
N CYS A 413 16.73 18.97 -1.74
CA CYS A 413 16.99 20.38 -1.99
C CYS A 413 15.93 21.19 -1.24
N CYS A 414 16.42 22.10 -0.40
CA CYS A 414 15.69 22.96 0.51
C CYS A 414 14.31 23.34 0.01
N HIS A 415 13.33 23.13 0.84
CA HIS A 415 11.97 23.60 0.68
C HIS A 415 11.97 25.14 0.51
N GLN A 416 11.82 25.60 -0.71
CA GLN A 416 11.20 26.89 -0.90
C GLN A 416 9.73 26.71 -0.55
N ALA A 417 9.34 27.24 0.62
CA ALA A 417 7.95 27.40 0.99
C ALA A 417 7.23 28.11 -0.17
N ALA A 418 6.31 27.44 -0.81
CA ALA A 418 5.44 28.06 -1.79
C ALA A 418 4.70 29.19 -1.07
N ALA A 419 4.78 30.41 -1.62
CA ALA A 419 4.04 31.54 -1.10
C ALA A 419 2.54 31.16 -1.02
N PRO A 420 1.83 31.58 0.06
CA PRO A 420 0.43 31.23 0.23
C PRO A 420 -0.37 31.74 -0.98
N ARG A 421 -1.01 30.83 -1.68
CA ARG A 421 -1.99 31.20 -2.73
C ARG A 421 -3.20 31.79 -2.01
N THR A 422 -3.48 33.06 -2.22
CA THR A 422 -4.76 33.69 -1.85
C THR A 422 -5.88 32.97 -2.59
N ASN A 423 -6.62 32.12 -1.90
CA ASN A 423 -7.72 31.36 -2.45
C ASN A 423 -8.99 32.19 -2.54
N CYS A 424 -9.47 32.39 -3.77
CA CYS A 424 -10.86 32.67 -4.04
C CYS A 424 -11.62 31.35 -4.27
N TYR A 425 -11.90 30.59 -3.22
CA TYR A 425 -12.97 29.60 -3.27
C TYR A 425 -14.25 30.22 -2.72
N GLN A 426 -14.97 30.96 -3.56
CA GLN A 426 -16.38 31.25 -3.34
C GLN A 426 -17.17 30.01 -3.77
N LEU A 427 -17.70 29.29 -2.79
CA LEU A 427 -18.73 28.29 -3.03
C LEU A 427 -19.94 29.01 -3.62
N SER A 428 -20.24 28.77 -4.89
CA SER A 428 -21.48 29.15 -5.52
C SER A 428 -22.64 28.37 -4.85
N THR A 429 -23.28 28.98 -3.90
CA THR A 429 -24.57 28.50 -3.40
C THR A 429 -25.62 28.84 -4.47
N ALA A 430 -26.02 27.87 -5.26
CA ALA A 430 -27.15 27.96 -6.13
C ALA A 430 -28.45 28.12 -5.28
N PRO A 431 -29.29 29.10 -5.52
CA PRO A 431 -30.53 29.25 -4.76
C PRO A 431 -31.54 28.17 -5.14
N ASN A 432 -32.08 27.49 -4.13
CA ASN A 432 -33.20 26.59 -4.25
C ASN A 432 -34.41 27.35 -4.85
N ALA A 433 -34.77 27.04 -6.09
CA ALA A 433 -36.02 27.49 -6.70
C ALA A 433 -37.19 26.70 -6.07
N SER A 434 -37.87 27.32 -5.16
CA SER A 434 -39.19 26.88 -4.67
C SER A 434 -40.20 26.88 -5.83
N ARG A 435 -40.59 25.67 -6.29
CA ARG A 435 -41.78 25.52 -7.14
C ARG A 435 -43.03 25.61 -6.27
N GLY A 436 -43.72 26.76 -6.37
CA GLY A 436 -45.08 26.94 -5.85
C GLY A 436 -46.05 26.00 -6.59
N HIS A 437 -46.82 25.24 -5.83
CA HIS A 437 -48.06 24.63 -6.29
C HIS A 437 -49.14 25.69 -6.29
N SER A 438 -49.63 26.04 -7.49
CA SER A 438 -50.94 26.64 -7.65
C SER A 438 -51.92 25.59 -8.15
N GLY A 439 -52.99 25.39 -7.39
CA GLY A 439 -54.05 24.42 -7.70
C GLY A 439 -54.93 24.85 -8.88
N ARG A 440 -55.44 23.84 -9.53
CA ARG A 440 -56.88 23.67 -9.90
C ARG A 440 -57.13 22.19 -10.19
#